data_78d451c47457f68b122a7acff88dac1a
#
_entry.id   78d451c47457f68b122a7acff88dac1a
#
_cell.length_a   1.000
_cell.length_b   1.000
_cell.length_c   1.000
_cell.angle_alpha   90.00
_cell.angle_beta   90.00
_cell.angle_gamma   90.00
#
_symmetry.space_group_name_H-M   'P 1'
#
loop_
_entity.id
_entity.type
_entity.pdbx_description
1 polymer ?
#
loop_
_entity_poly.entity_id
_entity_poly.type
_entity_poly.pdbx_seq_one_letter_code
_entity_poly.pdbx_strand_id
1 'polypeptide(L)'
;MKTLNRILTTALAVAGLLGTALPAHAKLTADEAARLGADLTPMGAEKAGNKDGTIPAWTGGLCAPPAGWTAAKGYVDPFASDKVQFTITKANAGQYKDKVTPGMQAMLDKYPEFKMNVYQTRRTACLPQEAYDVIKSMSTKIELQGFGYVGGVSYAPF
;
A
#
# COMPACT_ATOMS: atom_id res chain seq x y z
N MET A 1 50.89 -21.21 0.66
CA MET A 1 49.93 -21.18 -0.47
C MET A 1 48.49 -21.33 -0.06
N LYS A 2 48.07 -22.17 0.92
CA LYS A 2 46.64 -22.32 1.34
C LYS A 2 46.04 -21.11 2.05
N THR A 3 46.84 -20.33 2.80
CA THR A 3 46.41 -19.13 3.50
C THR A 3 46.16 -17.93 2.55
N LEU A 4 46.97 -17.79 1.52
CA LEU A 4 46.85 -16.72 0.54
C LEU A 4 45.57 -16.86 -0.30
N ASN A 5 45.19 -18.09 -0.69
CA ASN A 5 43.92 -18.34 -1.41
C ASN A 5 42.67 -18.07 -0.57
N ARG A 6 42.75 -18.28 0.75
CA ARG A 6 41.62 -17.98 1.65
C ARG A 6 41.37 -16.46 1.80
N ILE A 7 42.44 -15.68 1.87
CA ILE A 7 42.36 -14.22 1.95
C ILE A 7 41.81 -13.66 0.63
N LEU A 8 42.23 -14.18 -0.53
CA LEU A 8 41.76 -13.73 -1.82
C LEU A 8 40.26 -14.06 -2.03
N THR A 9 39.79 -15.23 -1.60
CA THR A 9 38.35 -15.61 -1.70
C THR A 9 37.48 -14.77 -0.77
N THR A 10 37.96 -14.44 0.42
CA THR A 10 37.19 -13.58 1.36
C THR A 10 37.10 -12.14 0.87
N ALA A 11 38.18 -11.61 0.29
CA ALA A 11 38.20 -10.25 -0.29
C ALA A 11 37.25 -10.12 -1.51
N LEU A 12 37.17 -11.16 -2.33
CA LEU A 12 36.25 -11.17 -3.49
C LEU A 12 34.76 -11.26 -3.07
N ALA A 13 34.45 -11.99 -2.00
CA ALA A 13 33.09 -12.09 -1.47
C ALA A 13 32.59 -10.78 -0.82
N VAL A 14 33.49 -10.03 -0.17
CA VAL A 14 33.15 -8.72 0.42
C VAL A 14 32.99 -7.63 -0.66
N ALA A 15 33.77 -7.66 -1.73
CA ALA A 15 33.62 -6.74 -2.84
C ALA A 15 32.31 -6.93 -3.62
N GLY A 16 31.79 -8.17 -3.67
CA GLY A 16 30.50 -8.47 -4.31
C GLY A 16 29.28 -7.96 -3.54
N LEU A 17 29.37 -7.77 -2.21
CA LEU A 17 28.25 -7.25 -1.38
C LEU A 17 28.17 -5.71 -1.35
N LEU A 18 29.23 -4.99 -1.73
CA LEU A 18 29.25 -3.53 -1.77
C LEU A 18 28.74 -2.92 -3.07
N GLY A 19 28.44 -3.76 -4.07
CA GLY A 19 28.13 -3.31 -5.44
C GLY A 19 26.66 -3.09 -5.79
N THR A 20 25.69 -3.31 -4.87
CA THR A 20 24.25 -3.26 -5.22
C THR A 20 23.41 -2.30 -4.39
N ALA A 21 24.01 -1.28 -3.80
CA ALA A 21 23.22 -0.14 -3.36
C ALA A 21 22.80 0.66 -4.61
N LEU A 22 21.76 0.18 -5.31
CA LEU A 22 21.07 1.00 -6.30
C LEU A 22 20.57 2.24 -5.56
N PRO A 23 20.89 3.46 -6.03
CA PRO A 23 20.32 4.66 -5.43
C PRO A 23 18.79 4.55 -5.54
N ALA A 24 18.10 4.56 -4.41
CA ALA A 24 16.65 4.66 -4.39
C ALA A 24 16.27 6.06 -4.89
N HIS A 25 16.04 6.19 -6.20
CA HIS A 25 15.50 7.41 -6.77
C HIS A 25 14.01 7.47 -6.43
N ALA A 26 13.60 8.43 -5.59
CA ALA A 26 12.18 8.70 -5.33
C ALA A 26 11.49 9.37 -6.53
N LYS A 27 12.25 9.85 -7.49
CA LYS A 27 11.79 10.50 -8.71
C LYS A 27 11.48 9.45 -9.78
N LEU A 28 10.24 9.46 -10.29
CA LEU A 28 9.86 8.58 -11.38
C LEU A 28 10.49 9.04 -12.71
N THR A 29 10.81 8.08 -13.55
CA THR A 29 11.09 8.33 -14.96
C THR A 29 9.81 8.72 -15.71
N ALA A 30 9.93 9.27 -16.91
CA ALA A 30 8.78 9.62 -17.75
C ALA A 30 7.90 8.38 -18.05
N ASP A 31 8.53 7.22 -18.29
CA ASP A 31 7.81 5.97 -18.57
C ASP A 31 7.06 5.45 -17.35
N GLU A 32 7.64 5.52 -16.16
CA GLU A 32 6.98 5.17 -14.91
C GLU A 32 5.81 6.11 -14.61
N ALA A 33 5.98 7.42 -14.82
CA ALA A 33 4.93 8.42 -14.67
C ALA A 33 3.77 8.22 -15.68
N ALA A 34 4.06 7.73 -16.89
CA ALA A 34 3.03 7.41 -17.89
C ALA A 34 2.11 6.27 -17.46
N ARG A 35 2.56 5.39 -16.57
CA ARG A 35 1.75 4.30 -16.00
C ARG A 35 0.66 4.77 -15.06
N LEU A 36 0.81 5.97 -14.46
CA LEU A 36 -0.20 6.56 -13.56
C LEU A 36 -1.50 6.84 -14.32
N GLY A 37 -2.57 6.19 -13.89
CA GLY A 37 -3.88 6.22 -14.55
C GLY A 37 -4.05 5.18 -15.67
N ALA A 38 -2.98 4.55 -16.16
CA ALA A 38 -3.00 3.47 -17.14
C ALA A 38 -3.16 2.10 -16.45
N ASP A 39 -2.06 1.39 -16.20
CA ASP A 39 -2.02 0.11 -15.47
C ASP A 39 -1.89 0.28 -13.94
N LEU A 40 -1.41 1.44 -13.49
CA LEU A 40 -1.48 1.87 -12.11
C LEU A 40 -2.69 2.78 -11.87
N THR A 41 -3.16 2.84 -10.64
CA THR A 41 -4.09 3.90 -10.23
C THR A 41 -3.38 5.26 -10.32
N PRO A 42 -4.11 6.37 -10.40
CA PRO A 42 -3.47 7.70 -10.41
C PRO A 42 -2.57 7.98 -9.19
N MET A 43 -2.74 7.21 -8.10
CA MET A 43 -1.91 7.30 -6.89
C MET A 43 -0.76 6.28 -6.85
N GLY A 44 -0.54 5.51 -7.92
CA GLY A 44 0.59 4.60 -8.07
C GLY A 44 0.36 3.17 -7.55
N ALA A 45 -0.82 2.82 -7.08
CA ALA A 45 -1.13 1.44 -6.72
C ALA A 45 -1.44 0.60 -7.97
N GLU A 46 -1.23 -0.72 -7.92
CA GLU A 46 -1.64 -1.63 -8.98
C GLU A 46 -3.16 -1.55 -9.21
N LYS A 47 -3.58 -1.32 -10.46
CA LYS A 47 -4.99 -1.13 -10.82
C LYS A 47 -5.74 -2.45 -10.92
N ALA A 48 -5.06 -3.50 -11.37
CA ALA A 48 -5.62 -4.84 -11.48
C ALA A 48 -6.00 -5.42 -10.11
N GLY A 49 -6.92 -6.38 -10.11
CA GLY A 49 -7.20 -7.22 -8.96
C GLY A 49 -6.12 -8.28 -8.76
N ASN A 50 -6.09 -8.91 -7.59
CA ASN A 50 -5.19 -10.02 -7.35
C ASN A 50 -5.67 -11.32 -8.03
N LYS A 51 -4.76 -12.29 -8.18
CA LYS A 51 -5.03 -13.57 -8.84
C LYS A 51 -6.12 -14.39 -8.15
N ASP A 52 -6.21 -14.28 -6.84
CA ASP A 52 -7.16 -15.05 -6.01
C ASP A 52 -8.57 -14.46 -6.00
N GLY A 53 -8.79 -13.29 -6.64
CA GLY A 53 -10.07 -12.59 -6.68
C GLY A 53 -10.51 -11.98 -5.33
N THR A 54 -9.64 -12.03 -4.31
CA THR A 54 -9.94 -11.48 -2.98
C THR A 54 -9.78 -9.97 -2.91
N ILE A 55 -9.00 -9.39 -3.83
CA ILE A 55 -8.84 -7.94 -4.01
C ILE A 55 -9.34 -7.60 -5.41
N PRO A 56 -10.45 -6.87 -5.57
CA PRO A 56 -10.98 -6.51 -6.89
C PRO A 56 -10.10 -5.48 -7.61
N ALA A 57 -10.25 -5.38 -8.92
CA ALA A 57 -9.66 -4.27 -9.66
C ALA A 57 -10.20 -2.92 -9.16
N TRP A 58 -9.35 -1.89 -9.18
CA TRP A 58 -9.80 -0.54 -8.90
C TRP A 58 -10.53 0.05 -10.12
N THR A 59 -11.75 0.52 -9.91
CA THR A 59 -12.64 1.03 -10.96
C THR A 59 -12.98 2.52 -10.83
N GLY A 60 -12.14 3.28 -10.11
CA GLY A 60 -12.33 4.72 -9.90
C GLY A 60 -12.63 5.10 -8.46
N GLY A 61 -12.99 4.14 -7.62
CA GLY A 61 -13.31 4.39 -6.22
C GLY A 61 -14.70 5.01 -5.99
N LEU A 62 -14.90 5.61 -4.84
CA LEU A 62 -16.12 6.34 -4.47
C LEU A 62 -15.82 7.84 -4.42
N CYS A 63 -16.16 8.55 -5.50
CA CYS A 63 -15.87 9.99 -5.65
C CYS A 63 -17.01 10.87 -5.16
N ALA A 64 -18.20 10.32 -4.95
CA ALA A 64 -19.37 11.04 -4.45
C ALA A 64 -19.71 10.60 -3.02
N PRO A 65 -20.28 11.47 -2.21
CA PRO A 65 -20.82 11.09 -0.92
C PRO A 65 -21.84 9.96 -1.04
N PRO A 66 -21.89 9.03 -0.08
CA PRO A 66 -22.87 7.94 -0.11
C PRO A 66 -24.30 8.47 -0.01
N ALA A 67 -25.24 7.70 -0.55
CA ALA A 67 -26.66 8.04 -0.50
C ALA A 67 -27.12 8.30 0.95
N GLY A 68 -27.87 9.37 1.16
CA GLY A 68 -28.36 9.78 2.48
C GLY A 68 -27.37 10.53 3.34
N TRP A 69 -26.16 10.79 2.86
CA TRP A 69 -25.20 11.65 3.55
C TRP A 69 -25.64 13.12 3.46
N THR A 70 -25.52 13.83 4.56
CA THR A 70 -25.60 15.30 4.63
C THR A 70 -24.62 15.78 5.68
N ALA A 71 -24.17 17.04 5.58
CA ALA A 71 -23.26 17.62 6.57
C ALA A 71 -23.80 17.54 8.02
N ALA A 72 -25.12 17.63 8.19
CA ALA A 72 -25.76 17.52 9.50
C ALA A 72 -25.80 16.10 10.04
N LYS A 73 -25.89 15.07 9.18
CA LYS A 73 -25.88 13.66 9.58
C LYS A 73 -24.49 13.11 9.87
N GLY A 74 -23.46 13.71 9.26
CA GLY A 74 -22.10 13.23 9.37
C GLY A 74 -21.87 11.91 8.60
N TYR A 75 -21.07 11.01 9.19
CA TYR A 75 -20.66 9.75 8.55
C TYR A 75 -21.85 8.84 8.23
N VAL A 76 -21.86 8.31 7.02
CA VAL A 76 -22.77 7.25 6.55
C VAL A 76 -21.93 6.12 5.99
N ASP A 77 -22.14 4.90 6.48
CA ASP A 77 -21.45 3.72 5.94
C ASP A 77 -22.00 3.36 4.54
N PRO A 78 -21.19 3.49 3.47
CA PRO A 78 -21.64 3.16 2.12
C PRO A 78 -21.83 1.65 1.90
N PHE A 79 -21.38 0.82 2.83
CA PHE A 79 -21.38 -0.65 2.75
C PHE A 79 -22.17 -1.32 3.87
N ALA A 80 -23.09 -0.61 4.50
CA ALA A 80 -23.92 -1.14 5.59
C ALA A 80 -24.68 -2.43 5.23
N SER A 81 -24.91 -2.68 3.93
CA SER A 81 -25.53 -3.92 3.43
C SER A 81 -24.56 -5.07 3.21
N ASP A 82 -23.25 -4.87 3.36
CA ASP A 82 -22.26 -5.93 3.14
C ASP A 82 -22.41 -7.01 4.22
N LYS A 83 -22.36 -8.25 3.77
CA LYS A 83 -22.46 -9.41 4.66
C LYS A 83 -21.08 -9.84 5.14
N VAL A 84 -20.99 -10.25 6.41
CA VAL A 84 -19.81 -10.89 6.96
C VAL A 84 -19.56 -12.19 6.19
N GLN A 85 -18.39 -12.33 5.59
CA GLN A 85 -17.99 -13.57 4.89
C GLN A 85 -17.64 -14.66 5.88
N PHE A 86 -16.85 -14.34 6.89
CA PHE A 86 -16.53 -15.20 8.02
C PHE A 86 -16.02 -14.35 9.20
N THR A 87 -15.94 -14.98 10.36
CA THR A 87 -15.47 -14.32 11.60
C THR A 87 -14.25 -15.07 12.14
N ILE A 88 -13.18 -14.35 12.42
CA ILE A 88 -12.01 -14.87 13.11
C ILE A 88 -12.18 -14.63 14.59
N THR A 89 -12.03 -15.70 15.38
CA THR A 89 -12.09 -15.72 16.83
C THR A 89 -10.85 -16.45 17.38
N LYS A 90 -10.64 -16.42 18.68
CA LYS A 90 -9.57 -17.22 19.32
C LYS A 90 -9.63 -18.71 18.91
N ALA A 91 -10.82 -19.27 18.76
CA ALA A 91 -10.99 -20.69 18.46
C ALA A 91 -10.50 -21.11 17.07
N ASN A 92 -10.56 -20.21 16.09
CA ASN A 92 -10.19 -20.51 14.70
C ASN A 92 -8.99 -19.69 14.17
N ALA A 93 -8.41 -18.82 15.00
CA ALA A 93 -7.30 -17.94 14.61
C ALA A 93 -6.08 -18.70 14.02
N GLY A 94 -5.84 -19.94 14.51
CA GLY A 94 -4.77 -20.78 14.00
C GLY A 94 -4.87 -21.10 12.50
N GLN A 95 -6.08 -21.11 11.93
CA GLN A 95 -6.31 -21.33 10.49
C GLN A 95 -5.94 -20.12 9.64
N TYR A 96 -5.79 -18.95 10.27
CA TYR A 96 -5.53 -17.66 9.63
C TYR A 96 -4.23 -17.01 10.08
N LYS A 97 -3.32 -17.76 10.74
CA LYS A 97 -2.07 -17.24 11.32
C LYS A 97 -1.20 -16.46 10.34
N ASP A 98 -1.22 -16.84 9.05
CA ASP A 98 -0.45 -16.17 8.00
C ASP A 98 -1.12 -14.88 7.49
N LYS A 99 -2.35 -14.60 7.92
CA LYS A 99 -3.16 -13.44 7.55
C LYS A 99 -3.46 -12.51 8.73
N VAL A 100 -3.17 -12.97 9.95
CA VAL A 100 -3.39 -12.23 11.19
C VAL A 100 -2.06 -11.78 11.75
N THR A 101 -1.91 -10.48 12.00
CA THR A 101 -0.67 -9.94 12.57
C THR A 101 -0.44 -10.45 14.00
N PRO A 102 0.82 -10.49 14.50
CA PRO A 102 1.09 -10.88 15.89
C PRO A 102 0.31 -10.06 16.93
N GLY A 103 0.10 -8.77 16.67
CA GLY A 103 -0.71 -7.91 17.55
C GLY A 103 -2.18 -8.32 17.59
N MET A 104 -2.78 -8.64 16.45
CA MET A 104 -4.16 -9.16 16.37
C MET A 104 -4.28 -10.52 17.04
N GLN A 105 -3.28 -11.40 16.87
CA GLN A 105 -3.26 -12.69 17.57
C GLN A 105 -3.24 -12.48 19.09
N ALA A 106 -2.40 -11.57 19.59
CA ALA A 106 -2.36 -11.24 21.02
C ALA A 106 -3.70 -10.68 21.53
N MET A 107 -4.42 -9.91 20.72
CA MET A 107 -5.78 -9.42 21.05
C MET A 107 -6.77 -10.57 21.16
N LEU A 108 -6.78 -11.50 20.19
CA LEU A 108 -7.63 -12.69 20.20
C LEU A 108 -7.34 -13.60 21.41
N ASP A 109 -6.06 -13.71 21.80
CA ASP A 109 -5.66 -14.54 22.94
C ASP A 109 -6.05 -13.91 24.29
N LYS A 110 -5.88 -12.57 24.40
CA LYS A 110 -6.08 -11.85 25.65
C LYS A 110 -7.56 -11.56 25.95
N TYR A 111 -8.36 -11.27 24.92
CA TYR A 111 -9.74 -10.82 25.08
C TYR A 111 -10.71 -11.86 24.49
N PRO A 112 -11.40 -12.68 25.32
CA PRO A 112 -12.27 -13.75 24.84
C PRO A 112 -13.42 -13.28 23.93
N GLU A 113 -13.92 -12.06 24.16
CA GLU A 113 -15.02 -11.46 23.38
C GLU A 113 -14.54 -10.81 22.08
N PHE A 114 -13.22 -10.67 21.90
CA PHE A 114 -12.68 -10.06 20.70
C PHE A 114 -12.86 -10.99 19.50
N LYS A 115 -13.37 -10.42 18.41
CA LYS A 115 -13.57 -11.12 17.14
C LYS A 115 -13.32 -10.17 15.99
N MET A 116 -12.92 -10.71 14.86
CA MET A 116 -12.69 -9.97 13.61
C MET A 116 -13.69 -10.47 12.57
N ASN A 117 -14.67 -9.65 12.23
CA ASN A 117 -15.55 -9.92 11.10
C ASN A 117 -14.82 -9.56 9.79
N VAL A 118 -14.77 -10.50 8.87
CA VAL A 118 -14.13 -10.31 7.57
C VAL A 118 -15.20 -10.06 6.51
N TYR A 119 -15.01 -8.98 5.78
CA TYR A 119 -15.90 -8.53 4.69
C TYR A 119 -15.18 -8.59 3.36
N GLN A 120 -15.93 -8.41 2.29
CA GLN A 120 -15.35 -8.25 0.95
C GLN A 120 -14.44 -7.01 0.90
N THR A 121 -13.26 -7.18 0.32
CA THR A 121 -12.34 -6.05 0.09
C THR A 121 -12.97 -5.05 -0.88
N ARG A 122 -12.91 -3.77 -0.51
CA ARG A 122 -13.35 -2.63 -1.31
C ARG A 122 -12.16 -1.73 -1.63
N ARG A 123 -12.15 -1.18 -2.84
CA ARG A 123 -11.10 -0.23 -3.29
C ARG A 123 -11.76 1.11 -3.58
N THR A 124 -11.99 1.87 -2.51
CA THR A 124 -12.83 3.08 -2.52
C THR A 124 -12.07 4.38 -2.69
N ALA A 125 -10.74 4.35 -2.66
CA ALA A 125 -9.93 5.56 -2.76
C ALA A 125 -10.24 6.32 -4.06
N CYS A 126 -10.65 7.56 -3.91
CA CYS A 126 -10.89 8.51 -4.99
C CYS A 126 -10.47 9.91 -4.53
N LEU A 127 -9.81 10.63 -5.40
CA LEU A 127 -9.45 12.04 -5.23
C LEU A 127 -10.07 12.85 -6.37
N PRO A 128 -10.23 14.18 -6.21
CA PRO A 128 -10.58 15.07 -7.31
C PRO A 128 -9.55 14.96 -8.45
N GLN A 129 -9.98 15.21 -9.69
CA GLN A 129 -9.11 15.10 -10.86
C GLN A 129 -7.89 16.00 -10.78
N GLU A 130 -8.04 17.20 -10.22
CA GLU A 130 -6.95 18.16 -10.02
C GLU A 130 -5.84 17.59 -9.13
N ALA A 131 -6.20 16.81 -8.11
CA ALA A 131 -5.21 16.12 -7.25
C ALA A 131 -4.44 15.05 -8.02
N TYR A 132 -5.10 14.30 -8.89
CA TYR A 132 -4.44 13.32 -9.75
C TYR A 132 -3.49 13.98 -10.75
N ASP A 133 -3.88 15.12 -11.33
CA ASP A 133 -3.05 15.89 -12.25
C ASP A 133 -1.80 16.43 -11.55
N VAL A 134 -1.93 16.92 -10.31
CA VAL A 134 -0.81 17.34 -9.47
C VAL A 134 0.11 16.15 -9.18
N ILE A 135 -0.42 15.01 -8.72
CA ILE A 135 0.38 13.81 -8.47
C ILE A 135 1.19 13.41 -9.69
N LYS A 136 0.56 13.35 -10.86
CA LYS A 136 1.21 12.99 -12.11
C LYS A 136 2.29 14.00 -12.51
N SER A 137 2.00 15.30 -12.45
CA SER A 137 2.95 16.36 -12.81
C SER A 137 4.14 16.43 -11.87
N MET A 138 3.96 16.10 -10.61
CA MET A 138 5.01 16.14 -9.59
C MET A 138 5.84 14.85 -9.52
N SER A 139 5.29 13.72 -9.98
CA SER A 139 5.95 12.41 -9.87
C SER A 139 7.36 12.34 -10.46
N THR A 140 7.64 13.14 -11.51
CA THR A 140 8.95 13.25 -12.15
C THR A 140 9.83 14.36 -11.56
N LYS A 141 9.34 15.13 -10.60
CA LYS A 141 10.04 16.30 -10.04
C LYS A 141 10.42 16.12 -8.57
N ILE A 142 9.67 15.27 -7.86
CA ILE A 142 9.89 15.05 -6.43
C ILE A 142 11.17 14.24 -6.23
N GLU A 143 12.06 14.71 -5.37
CA GLU A 143 13.30 14.04 -5.01
C GLU A 143 13.34 13.78 -3.50
N LEU A 144 13.80 12.59 -3.12
CA LEU A 144 14.05 12.24 -1.73
C LEU A 144 15.31 12.99 -1.25
N GLN A 145 15.17 13.82 -0.23
CA GLN A 145 16.28 14.54 0.37
C GLN A 145 16.52 14.10 1.81
N GLY A 146 17.74 13.62 2.10
CA GLY A 146 18.18 13.28 3.46
C GLY A 146 17.21 12.32 4.19
N PHE A 147 16.83 12.66 5.39
CA PHE A 147 16.02 11.84 6.30
C PHE A 147 14.52 11.68 5.89
N GLY A 148 14.22 11.57 4.62
CA GLY A 148 12.85 11.35 4.13
C GLY A 148 12.07 12.64 3.82
N TYR A 149 12.73 13.79 3.77
CA TYR A 149 12.13 15.01 3.28
C TYR A 149 12.00 14.99 1.77
N VAL A 150 10.81 15.32 1.29
CA VAL A 150 10.51 15.47 -0.12
C VAL A 150 10.73 16.94 -0.47
N GLY A 151 11.80 17.22 -1.20
CA GLY A 151 12.06 18.57 -1.73
C GLY A 151 11.21 18.88 -2.97
N GLY A 152 10.87 20.14 -3.18
CA GLY A 152 10.24 20.60 -4.42
C GLY A 152 8.71 20.47 -4.51
N VAL A 153 8.03 20.16 -3.42
CA VAL A 153 6.55 20.14 -3.38
C VAL A 153 6.02 21.52 -3.02
N SER A 154 5.46 22.20 -4.00
CA SER A 154 4.59 23.36 -3.74
C SER A 154 3.16 22.85 -3.69
N TYR A 155 2.55 22.77 -2.51
CA TYR A 155 1.13 22.60 -2.37
C TYR A 155 0.49 23.95 -2.75
N ALA A 156 -0.13 24.02 -3.92
CA ALA A 156 -1.14 25.03 -4.12
C ALA A 156 -2.30 24.69 -3.17
N PRO A 157 -2.75 25.59 -2.31
CA PRO A 157 -3.95 25.35 -1.51
C PRO A 157 -5.12 25.11 -2.46
N PHE A 158 -5.89 24.06 -2.19
CA PHE A 158 -7.14 23.77 -2.87
C PHE A 158 -8.19 24.81 -2.46
#